data_c6dfca576e1ec68ff381369386cde499
#
_entry.id   c6dfca576e1ec68ff381369386cde499
#
_cell.length_a   1.000
_cell.length_b   1.000
_cell.length_c   1.000
_cell.angle_alpha   90.00
_cell.angle_beta   90.00
_cell.angle_gamma   90.00
#
_symmetry.space_group_name_H-M   'P 1'
#
loop_
_entity.id
_entity.type
_entity.pdbx_description
1 polymer ?
#
loop_
_entity_poly.entity_id
_entity_poly.type
_entity_poly.pdbx_seq_one_letter_code
_entity_poly.pdbx_strand_id
1 'polypeptide(L)'
;MEQTVITTAHGSGGAATAALIDGIFAKAFDNPVLAQMEDSAVVPGAGEIAVTTDSFVVDPLFFNGGDIGRLSVCGTVNDLLMRGAEPKYLTCGFILETGLLFEELKRIAASMAATAKEAGVTIVAGDTKVVEGGGGLYINTAGVGFAQGREIGARQIQPGDVIILSGNLGEHHAAILSERLSIDTDIASDCAPLVEMVRALMTSDVTVHAMRDITRGGLATILKEMAETSGLTFELKESCLPVTPKVRDFCGLLGLDPLYMGNEGKMAVMVPESDADEALRLIRASAYGAHAAVVGRVCAGEPGQVVVETAVGGRRNIDVLRGEGLPRIC
;
A
#
# COMPACT_ATOMS: atom_id res chain seq x y z
N MET A 1 -10.58 -32.87 15.52
CA MET A 1 -10.30 -31.75 16.45
C MET A 1 -11.33 -30.68 16.13
N GLU A 2 -12.12 -30.29 17.11
CA GLU A 2 -13.10 -29.21 16.96
C GLU A 2 -12.33 -27.92 16.65
N GLN A 3 -12.64 -27.25 15.53
CA GLN A 3 -12.00 -25.99 15.18
C GLN A 3 -12.48 -24.92 16.14
N THR A 4 -11.56 -24.26 16.84
CA THR A 4 -11.90 -23.16 17.74
C THR A 4 -12.19 -21.89 16.91
N VAL A 5 -13.35 -21.31 17.07
CA VAL A 5 -13.82 -20.11 16.36
C VAL A 5 -13.97 -18.92 17.30
N ILE A 6 -13.91 -17.72 16.74
CA ILE A 6 -14.21 -16.48 17.46
C ILE A 6 -15.72 -16.46 17.79
N THR A 7 -16.01 -16.09 19.02
CA THR A 7 -17.38 -15.90 19.55
C THR A 7 -17.48 -14.54 20.23
N THR A 8 -18.67 -14.07 20.53
CA THR A 8 -18.91 -12.80 21.24
C THR A 8 -18.20 -12.72 22.60
N ALA A 9 -17.94 -13.88 23.26
CA ALA A 9 -17.20 -13.92 24.51
C ALA A 9 -15.76 -13.37 24.39
N HIS A 10 -15.13 -13.50 23.21
CA HIS A 10 -13.79 -13.00 22.96
C HIS A 10 -13.72 -11.47 22.83
N GLY A 11 -14.85 -10.78 22.70
CA GLY A 11 -14.98 -9.32 22.66
C GLY A 11 -15.57 -8.68 23.91
N SER A 12 -15.92 -9.46 24.94
CA SER A 12 -16.66 -8.96 26.12
C SER A 12 -15.78 -8.41 27.26
N GLY A 13 -14.45 -8.39 27.10
CA GLY A 13 -13.52 -7.86 28.10
C GLY A 13 -13.17 -8.82 29.26
N GLY A 14 -13.65 -10.09 29.20
CA GLY A 14 -13.40 -11.10 30.23
C GLY A 14 -12.24 -12.03 29.95
N ALA A 15 -12.21 -13.18 30.62
CA ALA A 15 -11.13 -14.17 30.52
C ALA A 15 -10.89 -14.67 29.08
N ALA A 16 -11.96 -14.79 28.26
CA ALA A 16 -11.81 -15.20 26.86
C ALA A 16 -11.10 -14.12 26.03
N THR A 17 -11.37 -12.84 26.27
CA THR A 17 -10.67 -11.72 25.62
C THR A 17 -9.20 -11.70 26.03
N ALA A 18 -8.90 -11.85 27.33
CA ALA A 18 -7.52 -11.91 27.82
C ALA A 18 -6.75 -13.09 27.19
N ALA A 19 -7.35 -14.28 27.16
CA ALA A 19 -6.75 -15.45 26.55
C ALA A 19 -6.48 -15.26 25.02
N LEU A 20 -7.37 -14.55 24.31
CA LEU A 20 -7.18 -14.19 22.91
C LEU A 20 -5.99 -13.25 22.75
N ILE A 21 -5.93 -12.18 23.53
CA ILE A 21 -4.84 -11.19 23.47
C ILE A 21 -3.50 -11.85 23.79
N ASP A 22 -3.40 -12.55 24.91
CA ASP A 22 -2.17 -13.21 25.36
C ASP A 22 -1.74 -14.34 24.40
N GLY A 23 -2.71 -15.09 23.91
CA GLY A 23 -2.46 -16.28 23.08
C GLY A 23 -2.05 -15.97 21.63
N ILE A 24 -2.49 -14.85 21.09
CA ILE A 24 -2.27 -14.48 19.67
C ILE A 24 -1.51 -13.17 19.57
N PHE A 25 -2.10 -12.05 19.97
CA PHE A 25 -1.54 -10.73 19.66
C PHE A 25 -0.27 -10.39 20.44
N ALA A 26 -0.26 -10.61 21.76
CA ALA A 26 0.92 -10.36 22.59
C ALA A 26 2.11 -11.23 22.16
N LYS A 27 1.85 -12.46 21.71
CA LYS A 27 2.90 -13.33 21.18
C LYS A 27 3.40 -12.91 19.79
N ALA A 28 2.47 -12.50 18.91
CA ALA A 28 2.82 -12.11 17.54
C ALA A 28 3.58 -10.77 17.51
N PHE A 29 3.15 -9.82 18.33
CA PHE A 29 3.68 -8.45 18.35
C PHE A 29 4.64 -8.19 19.53
N ASP A 30 5.24 -9.22 20.09
CA ASP A 30 6.10 -9.14 21.28
C ASP A 30 7.18 -8.04 21.17
N ASN A 31 7.07 -7.05 22.06
CA ASN A 31 8.05 -5.99 22.23
C ASN A 31 7.90 -5.33 23.62
N PRO A 32 8.96 -4.64 24.15
CA PRO A 32 8.94 -4.06 25.49
C PRO A 32 7.87 -2.99 25.73
N VAL A 33 7.36 -2.34 24.69
CA VAL A 33 6.32 -1.31 24.83
C VAL A 33 4.96 -1.98 25.00
N LEU A 34 4.60 -2.89 24.08
CA LEU A 34 3.33 -3.61 24.13
C LEU A 34 3.22 -4.50 25.38
N ALA A 35 4.33 -5.09 25.82
CA ALA A 35 4.37 -5.94 27.00
C ALA A 35 4.00 -5.23 28.32
N GLN A 36 3.96 -3.89 28.36
CA GLN A 36 3.50 -3.12 29.52
C GLN A 36 1.99 -3.25 29.73
N MET A 37 1.22 -3.55 28.69
CA MET A 37 -0.25 -3.74 28.74
C MET A 37 -0.99 -2.58 29.42
N GLU A 38 -0.48 -1.35 29.25
CA GLU A 38 -1.09 -0.12 29.77
C GLU A 38 -2.11 0.44 28.76
N ASP A 39 -2.96 1.38 29.20
CA ASP A 39 -4.00 2.02 28.38
C ASP A 39 -3.43 2.78 27.17
N SER A 40 -2.18 3.19 27.23
CA SER A 40 -1.48 3.86 26.13
C SER A 40 -0.01 3.52 26.08
N ALA A 41 0.56 3.54 24.89
CA ALA A 41 1.99 3.33 24.66
C ALA A 41 2.77 4.65 24.80
N VAL A 42 3.82 4.66 25.58
CA VAL A 42 4.79 5.76 25.64
C VAL A 42 6.02 5.35 24.85
N VAL A 43 6.32 6.10 23.79
CA VAL A 43 7.43 5.81 22.87
C VAL A 43 8.31 7.04 22.67
N PRO A 44 9.62 6.86 22.39
CA PRO A 44 10.48 7.96 22.00
C PRO A 44 9.95 8.69 20.77
N GLY A 45 9.97 10.02 20.79
CA GLY A 45 9.60 10.88 19.68
C GLY A 45 10.81 11.58 19.04
N ALA A 46 10.56 12.30 17.96
CA ALA A 46 11.51 13.19 17.29
C ALA A 46 10.77 14.49 16.87
N GLY A 47 11.46 15.44 16.22
CA GLY A 47 10.95 16.78 15.90
C GLY A 47 9.59 16.80 15.21
N GLU A 48 9.56 16.81 13.87
CA GLU A 48 8.31 16.68 13.12
C GLU A 48 7.94 15.22 12.91
N ILE A 49 6.67 14.91 13.06
CA ILE A 49 6.12 13.56 12.84
C ILE A 49 5.14 13.55 11.67
N ALA A 50 5.17 12.48 10.90
CA ALA A 50 4.12 12.13 9.96
C ALA A 50 3.18 11.13 10.63
N VAL A 51 1.87 11.31 10.42
CA VAL A 51 0.83 10.42 10.97
C VAL A 51 -0.14 10.08 9.87
N THR A 52 -0.52 8.81 9.77
CA THR A 52 -1.58 8.34 8.88
C THR A 52 -2.45 7.31 9.59
N THR A 53 -3.62 7.02 9.03
CA THR A 53 -4.48 5.91 9.45
C THR A 53 -5.16 5.33 8.23
N ASP A 54 -5.29 4.00 8.20
CA ASP A 54 -5.99 3.30 7.13
C ASP A 54 -6.80 2.13 7.67
N SER A 55 -7.86 1.76 6.95
CA SER A 55 -8.77 0.66 7.29
C SER A 55 -8.77 -0.35 6.16
N PHE A 56 -8.47 -1.60 6.50
CA PHE A 56 -8.30 -2.68 5.55
C PHE A 56 -9.49 -3.62 5.59
N VAL A 57 -10.09 -3.78 4.42
CA VAL A 57 -11.23 -4.65 4.14
C VAL A 57 -10.92 -5.37 2.84
N VAL A 58 -10.55 -6.62 2.90
CA VAL A 58 -10.27 -7.43 1.72
C VAL A 58 -10.96 -8.78 1.81
N ASP A 59 -11.50 -9.24 0.73
CA ASP A 59 -12.09 -10.55 0.57
C ASP A 59 -11.60 -11.17 -0.76
N PRO A 60 -10.96 -12.36 -0.70
CA PRO A 60 -10.69 -13.19 0.49
C PRO A 60 -9.61 -12.62 1.42
N LEU A 61 -9.60 -13.04 2.69
CA LEU A 61 -8.59 -12.63 3.69
C LEU A 61 -7.17 -13.07 3.32
N PHE A 62 -7.05 -14.19 2.61
CA PHE A 62 -5.81 -14.75 2.07
C PHE A 62 -5.89 -14.81 0.55
N PHE A 63 -4.87 -14.35 -0.11
CA PHE A 63 -4.79 -14.30 -1.57
C PHE A 63 -3.38 -14.63 -2.05
N ASN A 64 -3.23 -14.94 -3.33
CA ASN A 64 -1.90 -15.21 -3.86
C ASN A 64 -0.99 -14.00 -3.70
N GLY A 65 0.14 -14.17 -3.03
CA GLY A 65 1.12 -13.10 -2.74
C GLY A 65 0.90 -12.36 -1.42
N GLY A 66 -0.16 -12.67 -0.63
CA GLY A 66 -0.36 -12.00 0.66
C GLY A 66 -1.61 -12.38 1.43
N ASP A 67 -1.91 -11.58 2.41
CA ASP A 67 -3.11 -11.63 3.24
C ASP A 67 -3.41 -10.24 3.82
N ILE A 68 -4.57 -10.08 4.46
CA ILE A 68 -4.99 -8.82 5.08
C ILE A 68 -3.98 -8.33 6.14
N GLY A 69 -3.25 -9.24 6.81
CA GLY A 69 -2.25 -8.87 7.80
C GLY A 69 -1.04 -8.18 7.15
N ARG A 70 -0.49 -8.75 6.06
CA ARG A 70 0.57 -8.10 5.28
C ARG A 70 0.10 -6.78 4.70
N LEU A 71 -1.11 -6.77 4.12
CA LEU A 71 -1.72 -5.61 3.50
C LEU A 71 -1.82 -4.43 4.49
N SER A 72 -2.30 -4.68 5.71
CA SER A 72 -2.52 -3.63 6.73
C SER A 72 -1.23 -2.97 7.20
N VAL A 73 -0.12 -3.69 7.24
CA VAL A 73 1.18 -3.10 7.57
C VAL A 73 1.74 -2.33 6.38
N CYS A 74 1.70 -2.92 5.17
CA CYS A 74 2.26 -2.31 3.97
C CYS A 74 1.59 -0.98 3.64
N GLY A 75 0.25 -0.93 3.60
CA GLY A 75 -0.48 0.30 3.25
C GLY A 75 -0.11 1.46 4.16
N THR A 76 -0.23 1.28 5.47
CA THR A 76 0.07 2.35 6.44
C THR A 76 1.56 2.75 6.44
N VAL A 77 2.47 1.80 6.28
CA VAL A 77 3.91 2.10 6.16
C VAL A 77 4.19 2.88 4.88
N ASN A 78 3.60 2.47 3.76
CA ASN A 78 3.81 3.12 2.47
C ASN A 78 3.29 4.56 2.46
N ASP A 79 2.16 4.84 3.09
CA ASP A 79 1.65 6.21 3.27
C ASP A 79 2.67 7.14 3.93
N LEU A 80 3.27 6.70 5.04
CA LEU A 80 4.30 7.48 5.74
C LEU A 80 5.51 7.74 4.83
N LEU A 81 5.92 6.72 4.07
CA LEU A 81 7.04 6.80 3.14
C LEU A 81 6.79 7.81 2.02
N MET A 82 5.55 7.98 1.54
CA MET A 82 5.22 8.94 0.48
C MET A 82 5.47 10.39 0.88
N ARG A 83 5.61 10.66 2.19
CA ARG A 83 6.04 11.97 2.73
C ARG A 83 7.53 12.02 3.05
N GLY A 84 8.31 11.01 2.65
CA GLY A 84 9.72 10.88 2.98
C GLY A 84 9.98 10.65 4.48
N ALA A 85 8.95 10.29 5.24
CA ALA A 85 9.11 10.00 6.66
C ALA A 85 9.66 8.58 6.85
N GLU A 86 10.45 8.40 7.91
CA GLU A 86 10.90 7.08 8.35
C GLU A 86 9.83 6.46 9.27
N PRO A 87 9.12 5.40 8.84
CA PRO A 87 8.11 4.75 9.68
C PRO A 87 8.73 4.17 10.96
N LYS A 88 8.05 4.30 12.10
CA LYS A 88 8.57 3.83 13.40
C LYS A 88 7.55 2.98 14.16
N TYR A 89 6.34 3.48 14.33
CA TYR A 89 5.35 2.86 15.20
C TYR A 89 4.02 2.68 14.47
N LEU A 90 3.36 1.57 14.77
CA LEU A 90 1.99 1.30 14.35
C LEU A 90 1.12 1.04 15.58
N THR A 91 -0.13 1.47 15.52
CA THR A 91 -1.21 0.92 16.34
C THR A 91 -2.11 0.07 15.47
N CYS A 92 -2.82 -0.90 16.05
CA CYS A 92 -3.60 -1.86 15.30
C CYS A 92 -4.92 -2.18 15.99
N GLY A 93 -6.03 -1.84 15.35
CA GLY A 93 -7.38 -2.20 15.77
C GLY A 93 -7.91 -3.37 14.95
N PHE A 94 -8.48 -4.38 15.63
CA PHE A 94 -9.13 -5.52 15.00
C PHE A 94 -10.64 -5.49 15.24
N ILE A 95 -11.42 -5.65 14.18
CA ILE A 95 -12.85 -5.97 14.27
C ILE A 95 -13.00 -7.39 13.72
N LEU A 96 -13.34 -8.33 14.60
CA LEU A 96 -13.47 -9.74 14.30
C LEU A 96 -14.95 -10.10 14.21
N GLU A 97 -15.34 -10.86 13.21
CA GLU A 97 -16.69 -11.44 13.17
C GLU A 97 -16.71 -12.79 13.88
N THR A 98 -17.87 -13.10 14.50
CA THR A 98 -18.10 -14.44 15.02
C THR A 98 -18.01 -15.47 13.90
N GLY A 99 -17.40 -16.62 14.20
CA GLY A 99 -17.15 -17.66 13.19
C GLY A 99 -15.75 -17.65 12.59
N LEU A 100 -14.98 -16.55 12.71
CA LEU A 100 -13.57 -16.53 12.29
C LEU A 100 -12.77 -17.61 13.01
N LEU A 101 -11.97 -18.37 12.27
CA LEU A 101 -11.16 -19.44 12.84
C LEU A 101 -9.94 -18.86 13.59
N PHE A 102 -9.65 -19.40 14.76
CA PHE A 102 -8.46 -19.01 15.54
C PHE A 102 -7.16 -19.21 14.74
N GLU A 103 -7.06 -20.26 13.93
CA GLU A 103 -5.88 -20.51 13.12
C GLU A 103 -5.70 -19.46 12.01
N GLU A 104 -6.79 -18.95 11.43
CA GLU A 104 -6.74 -17.84 10.47
C GLU A 104 -6.24 -16.57 11.15
N LEU A 105 -6.81 -16.23 12.32
CA LEU A 105 -6.38 -15.07 13.08
C LEU A 105 -4.91 -15.15 13.49
N LYS A 106 -4.43 -16.32 13.95
CA LYS A 106 -3.01 -16.54 14.27
C LYS A 106 -2.12 -16.35 13.05
N ARG A 107 -2.53 -16.88 11.90
CA ARG A 107 -1.80 -16.74 10.63
C ARG A 107 -1.71 -15.28 10.21
N ILE A 108 -2.81 -14.52 10.31
CA ILE A 108 -2.85 -13.09 10.00
C ILE A 108 -1.95 -12.29 10.95
N ALA A 109 -2.04 -12.53 12.27
CA ALA A 109 -1.19 -11.86 13.25
C ALA A 109 0.31 -12.16 13.04
N ALA A 110 0.65 -13.40 12.69
CA ALA A 110 2.02 -13.78 12.35
C ALA A 110 2.53 -13.08 11.07
N SER A 111 1.67 -12.97 10.04
CA SER A 111 1.96 -12.24 8.81
C SER A 111 2.21 -10.75 9.08
N MET A 112 1.36 -10.12 9.90
CA MET A 112 1.56 -8.74 10.35
C MET A 112 2.90 -8.55 11.07
N ALA A 113 3.22 -9.43 12.01
CA ALA A 113 4.47 -9.36 12.76
C ALA A 113 5.71 -9.51 11.85
N ALA A 114 5.65 -10.45 10.89
CA ALA A 114 6.71 -10.63 9.91
C ALA A 114 6.89 -9.40 9.02
N THR A 115 5.79 -8.82 8.55
CA THR A 115 5.81 -7.62 7.71
C THR A 115 6.25 -6.38 8.48
N ALA A 116 5.82 -6.22 9.73
CA ALA A 116 6.30 -5.14 10.60
C ALA A 116 7.81 -5.20 10.81
N LYS A 117 8.34 -6.42 11.02
CA LYS A 117 9.80 -6.65 11.11
C LYS A 117 10.52 -6.32 9.80
N GLU A 118 9.97 -6.73 8.66
CA GLU A 118 10.49 -6.40 7.32
C GLU A 118 10.52 -4.89 7.09
N ALA A 119 9.46 -4.19 7.47
CA ALA A 119 9.34 -2.74 7.36
C ALA A 119 10.16 -1.96 8.41
N GLY A 120 10.67 -2.62 9.44
CA GLY A 120 11.40 -1.99 10.53
C GLY A 120 10.53 -1.14 11.46
N VAL A 121 9.24 -1.48 11.59
CA VAL A 121 8.27 -0.80 12.46
C VAL A 121 7.87 -1.69 13.64
N THR A 122 7.42 -1.05 14.72
CA THR A 122 6.94 -1.74 15.92
C THR A 122 5.46 -1.47 16.13
N ILE A 123 4.66 -2.52 16.31
CA ILE A 123 3.26 -2.41 16.72
C ILE A 123 3.24 -2.20 18.23
N VAL A 124 2.87 -1.00 18.67
CA VAL A 124 3.03 -0.55 20.06
C VAL A 124 1.73 -0.51 20.86
N ALA A 125 0.58 -0.54 20.20
CA ALA A 125 -0.72 -0.57 20.86
C ALA A 125 -1.75 -1.25 19.93
N GLY A 126 -2.84 -1.76 20.52
CA GLY A 126 -3.92 -2.37 19.76
C GLY A 126 -5.23 -2.40 20.53
N ASP A 127 -6.31 -2.64 19.80
CA ASP A 127 -7.65 -2.90 20.36
C ASP A 127 -8.30 -4.04 19.60
N THR A 128 -9.28 -4.71 20.22
CA THR A 128 -10.02 -5.82 19.61
C THR A 128 -11.50 -5.71 19.94
N LYS A 129 -12.33 -5.74 18.92
CA LYS A 129 -13.78 -5.84 19.03
C LYS A 129 -14.28 -7.09 18.31
N VAL A 130 -15.34 -7.68 18.83
CA VAL A 130 -16.03 -8.78 18.17
C VAL A 130 -17.45 -8.35 17.86
N VAL A 131 -17.89 -8.61 16.64
CA VAL A 131 -19.25 -8.34 16.14
C VAL A 131 -19.86 -9.64 15.60
N GLU A 132 -21.19 -9.67 15.51
CA GLU A 132 -21.88 -10.77 14.83
C GLU A 132 -21.59 -10.71 13.33
N GLY A 133 -21.32 -11.88 12.72
CA GLY A 133 -21.02 -11.96 11.30
C GLY A 133 -20.76 -13.37 10.80
N GLY A 134 -20.12 -13.50 9.67
CA GLY A 134 -19.85 -14.76 8.95
C GLY A 134 -18.40 -15.22 8.99
N GLY A 135 -17.57 -14.70 9.91
CA GLY A 135 -16.15 -15.06 9.99
C GLY A 135 -15.22 -14.06 9.31
N GLY A 136 -15.70 -12.86 8.99
CA GLY A 136 -14.88 -11.77 8.44
C GLY A 136 -13.92 -11.17 9.48
N LEU A 137 -12.97 -10.39 8.98
CA LEU A 137 -12.00 -9.66 9.78
C LEU A 137 -11.67 -8.34 9.09
N TYR A 138 -11.62 -7.27 9.88
CA TYR A 138 -11.26 -5.92 9.45
C TYR A 138 -10.12 -5.42 10.33
N ILE A 139 -9.15 -4.73 9.73
CA ILE A 139 -7.99 -4.20 10.44
C ILE A 139 -7.92 -2.69 10.18
N ASN A 140 -7.80 -1.91 11.26
CA ASN A 140 -7.41 -0.51 11.18
C ASN A 140 -6.01 -0.36 11.75
N THR A 141 -5.13 0.33 11.03
CA THR A 141 -3.81 0.71 11.53
C THR A 141 -3.66 2.22 11.51
N ALA A 142 -2.96 2.75 12.51
CA ALA A 142 -2.45 4.11 12.46
C ALA A 142 -0.92 4.07 12.58
N GLY A 143 -0.25 4.86 11.74
CA GLY A 143 1.19 4.91 11.64
C GLY A 143 1.77 6.23 12.11
N VAL A 144 2.94 6.15 12.74
CA VAL A 144 3.77 7.30 13.11
C VAL A 144 5.16 7.12 12.52
N GLY A 145 5.60 8.12 11.77
CA GLY A 145 6.93 8.20 11.19
C GLY A 145 7.62 9.51 11.54
N PHE A 146 8.94 9.56 11.40
CA PHE A 146 9.72 10.76 11.66
C PHE A 146 10.07 11.45 10.34
N ALA A 147 9.64 12.72 10.18
CA ALA A 147 9.94 13.52 9.01
C ALA A 147 11.45 13.80 8.92
N GLN A 148 11.99 13.77 7.71
CA GLN A 148 13.42 13.94 7.45
C GLN A 148 13.80 15.34 6.94
N GLY A 149 12.92 16.34 7.16
CA GLY A 149 13.16 17.75 6.82
C GLY A 149 13.14 18.07 5.33
N ARG A 150 12.71 17.15 4.46
CA ARG A 150 12.49 17.39 3.03
C ARG A 150 10.98 17.61 2.77
N GLU A 151 10.65 18.69 2.06
CA GLU A 151 9.27 18.89 1.61
C GLU A 151 9.02 18.03 0.36
N ILE A 152 8.23 16.98 0.51
CA ILE A 152 7.82 16.07 -0.57
C ILE A 152 6.31 16.11 -0.73
N GLY A 153 5.83 16.32 -1.95
CA GLY A 153 4.40 16.32 -2.24
C GLY A 153 4.06 16.97 -3.57
N ALA A 154 2.81 16.84 -4.00
CA ALA A 154 2.37 17.27 -5.33
C ALA A 154 2.62 18.75 -5.65
N ARG A 155 2.69 19.62 -4.63
CA ARG A 155 3.00 21.06 -4.82
C ARG A 155 4.47 21.35 -5.13
N GLN A 156 5.37 20.39 -4.91
CA GLN A 156 6.80 20.52 -5.21
C GLN A 156 7.14 20.08 -6.63
N ILE A 157 6.19 19.48 -7.35
CA ILE A 157 6.37 19.00 -8.73
C ILE A 157 6.64 20.18 -9.65
N GLN A 158 7.60 20.02 -10.56
CA GLN A 158 8.04 21.06 -11.49
C GLN A 158 7.92 20.60 -12.94
N PRO A 159 7.73 21.55 -13.88
CA PRO A 159 7.87 21.24 -15.30
C PRO A 159 9.28 20.69 -15.60
N GLY A 160 9.36 19.60 -16.35
CA GLY A 160 10.60 18.89 -16.65
C GLY A 160 10.85 17.70 -15.75
N ASP A 161 10.06 17.52 -14.68
CA ASP A 161 10.17 16.30 -13.85
C ASP A 161 9.87 15.05 -14.67
N VAL A 162 10.60 14.00 -14.36
CA VAL A 162 10.43 12.66 -14.92
C VAL A 162 9.56 11.84 -13.97
N ILE A 163 8.62 11.07 -14.54
CA ILE A 163 7.73 10.19 -13.80
C ILE A 163 8.31 8.78 -13.84
N ILE A 164 8.67 8.25 -12.67
CA ILE A 164 9.19 6.89 -12.50
C ILE A 164 8.14 6.06 -11.76
N LEU A 165 7.84 4.86 -12.26
CA LEU A 165 7.09 3.84 -11.52
C LEU A 165 8.05 2.84 -10.90
N SER A 166 7.79 2.43 -9.67
CA SER A 166 8.65 1.48 -8.96
C SER A 166 8.51 0.02 -9.44
N GLY A 167 7.53 -0.30 -10.28
CA GLY A 167 7.34 -1.65 -10.81
C GLY A 167 6.06 -1.84 -11.59
N ASN A 168 5.65 -3.10 -11.79
CA ASN A 168 4.51 -3.49 -12.60
C ASN A 168 3.18 -2.98 -12.04
N LEU A 169 2.22 -2.71 -12.93
CA LEU A 169 0.88 -2.25 -12.59
C LEU A 169 -0.13 -3.39 -12.57
N GLY A 170 -1.11 -3.32 -11.66
CA GLY A 170 -2.34 -4.10 -11.66
C GLY A 170 -2.21 -5.50 -11.05
N GLU A 171 -1.06 -5.89 -10.51
CA GLU A 171 -0.84 -7.23 -9.97
C GLU A 171 -1.73 -7.51 -8.74
N HIS A 172 -1.83 -6.58 -7.77
CA HIS A 172 -2.69 -6.79 -6.59
C HIS A 172 -4.16 -6.94 -6.99
N HIS A 173 -4.69 -6.00 -7.75
CA HIS A 173 -6.08 -6.02 -8.18
C HIS A 173 -6.42 -7.31 -8.97
N ALA A 174 -5.53 -7.72 -9.89
CA ALA A 174 -5.72 -8.96 -10.65
C ALA A 174 -5.70 -10.19 -9.73
N ALA A 175 -4.80 -10.24 -8.75
CA ALA A 175 -4.74 -11.35 -7.78
C ALA A 175 -6.04 -11.48 -6.98
N ILE A 176 -6.58 -10.36 -6.44
CA ILE A 176 -7.85 -10.38 -5.69
C ILE A 176 -9.02 -10.79 -6.59
N LEU A 177 -9.13 -10.21 -7.79
CA LEU A 177 -10.23 -10.54 -8.70
C LEU A 177 -10.17 -11.98 -9.20
N SER A 178 -8.98 -12.54 -9.44
CA SER A 178 -8.85 -13.94 -9.88
C SER A 178 -9.40 -14.89 -8.82
N GLU A 179 -9.09 -14.67 -7.54
CA GLU A 179 -9.64 -15.47 -6.44
C GLU A 179 -11.17 -15.34 -6.37
N ARG A 180 -11.71 -14.11 -6.40
CA ARG A 180 -13.16 -13.86 -6.33
C ARG A 180 -13.94 -14.46 -7.50
N LEU A 181 -13.38 -14.40 -8.68
CA LEU A 181 -14.02 -14.90 -9.90
C LEU A 181 -13.68 -16.36 -10.19
N SER A 182 -12.89 -17.01 -9.33
CA SER A 182 -12.39 -18.38 -9.51
C SER A 182 -11.70 -18.57 -10.86
N ILE A 183 -10.94 -17.57 -11.29
CA ILE A 183 -10.11 -17.63 -12.50
C ILE A 183 -8.75 -18.18 -12.10
N ASP A 184 -8.38 -19.34 -12.64
CA ASP A 184 -7.08 -19.96 -12.39
C ASP A 184 -5.95 -19.15 -13.03
N THR A 185 -5.10 -18.55 -12.18
CA THR A 185 -3.96 -17.73 -12.62
C THR A 185 -2.87 -17.79 -11.54
N ASP A 186 -1.63 -17.60 -11.96
CA ASP A 186 -0.47 -17.50 -11.08
C ASP A 186 -0.07 -16.02 -10.80
N ILE A 187 -0.96 -15.06 -11.06
CA ILE A 187 -0.72 -13.66 -10.71
C ILE A 187 -0.73 -13.54 -9.18
N ALA A 188 0.38 -13.08 -8.63
CA ALA A 188 0.50 -12.79 -7.22
C ALA A 188 0.35 -11.30 -6.95
N SER A 189 -0.22 -10.96 -5.80
CA SER A 189 -0.27 -9.57 -5.32
C SER A 189 1.14 -9.01 -5.14
N ASP A 190 1.29 -7.75 -5.49
CA ASP A 190 2.51 -6.97 -5.30
C ASP A 190 2.65 -6.36 -3.91
N CYS A 191 1.80 -6.74 -2.96
CA CYS A 191 1.76 -6.19 -1.60
C CYS A 191 3.13 -6.27 -0.92
N ALA A 192 3.76 -5.11 -0.68
CA ALA A 192 5.12 -5.00 -0.17
C ALA A 192 5.40 -3.65 0.53
N PRO A 193 6.24 -3.62 1.59
CA PRO A 193 6.71 -2.37 2.18
C PRO A 193 7.82 -1.76 1.31
N LEU A 194 7.67 -0.49 0.96
CA LEU A 194 8.58 0.24 0.07
C LEU A 194 9.78 0.90 0.80
N VAL A 195 10.03 0.48 2.04
CA VAL A 195 11.02 1.11 2.96
C VAL A 195 12.42 1.18 2.34
N GLU A 196 12.90 0.09 1.75
CA GLU A 196 14.26 0.03 1.21
C GLU A 196 14.47 1.05 0.09
N MET A 197 13.55 1.09 -0.89
CA MET A 197 13.67 1.99 -2.04
C MET A 197 13.49 3.45 -1.65
N VAL A 198 12.55 3.76 -0.76
CA VAL A 198 12.36 5.13 -0.30
C VAL A 198 13.54 5.59 0.55
N ARG A 199 14.04 4.75 1.46
CA ARG A 199 15.25 5.07 2.23
C ARG A 199 16.44 5.32 1.31
N ALA A 200 16.65 4.51 0.26
CA ALA A 200 17.72 4.72 -0.71
C ALA A 200 17.61 6.09 -1.41
N LEU A 201 16.41 6.49 -1.83
CA LEU A 201 16.15 7.82 -2.40
C LEU A 201 16.41 8.95 -1.39
N MET A 202 15.89 8.80 -0.16
CA MET A 202 15.96 9.86 0.86
C MET A 202 17.35 10.06 1.43
N THR A 203 18.22 9.06 1.39
CA THR A 203 19.61 9.15 1.88
C THR A 203 20.64 9.46 0.78
N SER A 204 20.20 9.52 -0.47
CA SER A 204 21.04 9.92 -1.62
C SER A 204 20.98 11.43 -1.88
N ASP A 205 21.77 11.87 -2.87
CA ASP A 205 21.76 13.25 -3.39
C ASP A 205 20.60 13.51 -4.36
N VAL A 206 19.77 12.49 -4.68
CA VAL A 206 18.62 12.62 -5.58
C VAL A 206 17.61 13.59 -4.99
N THR A 207 17.19 14.55 -5.79
CA THR A 207 16.08 15.43 -5.47
C THR A 207 14.76 14.72 -5.76
N VAL A 208 13.92 14.53 -4.74
CA VAL A 208 12.59 13.97 -4.90
C VAL A 208 11.57 15.07 -4.68
N HIS A 209 10.81 15.43 -5.70
CA HIS A 209 9.75 16.42 -5.59
C HIS A 209 8.45 15.83 -5.03
N ALA A 210 8.07 14.63 -5.50
CA ALA A 210 6.87 13.98 -5.02
C ALA A 210 7.00 12.44 -5.10
N MET A 211 6.32 11.77 -4.17
CA MET A 211 6.05 10.33 -4.20
C MET A 211 4.57 10.10 -3.90
N ARG A 212 3.99 9.08 -4.50
CA ARG A 212 2.64 8.63 -4.22
C ARG A 212 2.53 7.12 -4.45
N ASP A 213 2.00 6.39 -3.52
CA ASP A 213 1.66 4.98 -3.70
C ASP A 213 0.47 4.82 -4.65
N ILE A 214 0.46 3.72 -5.38
CA ILE A 214 -0.48 3.50 -6.48
C ILE A 214 -1.56 2.52 -6.00
N THR A 215 -2.40 2.95 -5.07
CA THR A 215 -3.45 2.13 -4.46
C THR A 215 -4.78 2.21 -5.22
N ARG A 216 -5.89 2.42 -4.54
CA ARG A 216 -7.23 2.50 -5.15
C ARG A 216 -7.33 3.56 -6.23
N GLY A 217 -7.98 3.20 -7.33
CA GLY A 217 -8.07 4.04 -8.53
C GLY A 217 -6.85 3.99 -9.42
N GLY A 218 -5.79 3.27 -9.01
CA GLY A 218 -4.59 3.01 -9.78
C GLY A 218 -3.76 4.25 -10.11
N LEU A 219 -2.84 4.08 -11.02
CA LEU A 219 -1.96 5.15 -11.50
C LEU A 219 -2.75 6.33 -12.09
N ALA A 220 -3.84 6.04 -12.80
CA ALA A 220 -4.67 7.06 -13.43
C ALA A 220 -5.20 8.09 -12.42
N THR A 221 -5.78 7.62 -11.33
CA THR A 221 -6.37 8.50 -10.30
C THR A 221 -5.31 9.30 -9.57
N ILE A 222 -4.22 8.67 -9.11
CA ILE A 222 -3.19 9.39 -8.36
C ILE A 222 -2.49 10.46 -9.20
N LEU A 223 -2.19 10.15 -10.47
CA LEU A 223 -1.55 11.14 -11.35
C LEU A 223 -2.50 12.30 -11.67
N LYS A 224 -3.79 12.03 -11.82
CA LYS A 224 -4.79 13.08 -12.03
C LYS A 224 -4.88 14.02 -10.82
N GLU A 225 -4.95 13.48 -9.61
CA GLU A 225 -4.94 14.27 -8.36
C GLU A 225 -3.67 15.11 -8.22
N MET A 226 -2.50 14.52 -8.55
CA MET A 226 -1.23 15.22 -8.49
C MET A 226 -1.12 16.32 -9.55
N ALA A 227 -1.61 16.07 -10.77
CA ALA A 227 -1.66 17.05 -11.85
C ALA A 227 -2.56 18.24 -11.48
N GLU A 228 -3.73 17.99 -10.90
CA GLU A 228 -4.64 19.05 -10.42
C GLU A 228 -4.02 19.85 -9.28
N THR A 229 -3.36 19.19 -8.33
CA THR A 229 -2.71 19.86 -7.19
C THR A 229 -1.51 20.71 -7.60
N SER A 230 -0.71 20.23 -8.56
CA SER A 230 0.46 20.95 -9.08
C SER A 230 0.10 22.01 -10.11
N GLY A 231 -1.08 21.91 -10.74
CA GLY A 231 -1.48 22.76 -11.86
C GLY A 231 -0.72 22.48 -13.15
N LEU A 232 -0.15 21.30 -13.33
CA LEU A 232 0.71 20.91 -14.45
C LEU A 232 0.05 19.82 -15.31
N THR A 233 0.63 19.58 -16.49
CA THR A 233 0.25 18.49 -17.39
C THR A 233 1.21 17.32 -17.21
N PHE A 234 0.67 16.10 -17.07
CA PHE A 234 1.46 14.87 -17.00
C PHE A 234 1.30 14.10 -18.31
N GLU A 235 2.40 13.78 -18.96
CA GLU A 235 2.45 13.05 -20.22
C GLU A 235 3.09 11.68 -20.01
N LEU A 236 2.32 10.62 -20.27
CA LEU A 236 2.76 9.24 -20.18
C LEU A 236 2.94 8.63 -21.57
N LYS A 237 3.80 7.61 -21.69
CA LYS A 237 3.94 6.77 -22.87
C LYS A 237 3.46 5.36 -22.55
N GLU A 238 2.40 4.91 -23.22
CA GLU A 238 1.82 3.59 -23.01
C GLU A 238 2.86 2.47 -23.20
N SER A 239 3.74 2.61 -24.17
CA SER A 239 4.80 1.63 -24.46
C SER A 239 5.86 1.50 -23.34
N CYS A 240 5.92 2.47 -22.42
CA CYS A 240 6.85 2.48 -21.28
C CYS A 240 6.19 1.98 -19.99
N LEU A 241 4.87 1.77 -19.97
CA LEU A 241 4.16 1.30 -18.78
C LEU A 241 4.52 -0.16 -18.48
N PRO A 242 5.06 -0.45 -17.28
CA PRO A 242 5.42 -1.81 -16.90
C PRO A 242 4.13 -2.58 -16.52
N VAL A 243 3.63 -3.37 -17.44
CA VAL A 243 2.48 -4.28 -17.26
C VAL A 243 2.91 -5.66 -17.72
N THR A 244 2.83 -6.66 -16.84
CA THR A 244 3.18 -8.02 -17.22
C THR A 244 2.23 -8.58 -18.29
N PRO A 245 2.69 -9.50 -19.16
CA PRO A 245 1.81 -10.14 -20.12
C PRO A 245 0.57 -10.76 -19.45
N LYS A 246 0.74 -11.42 -18.31
CA LYS A 246 -0.35 -12.07 -17.55
C LYS A 246 -1.42 -11.08 -17.10
N VAL A 247 -1.03 -9.93 -16.54
CA VAL A 247 -1.97 -8.87 -16.15
C VAL A 247 -2.63 -8.26 -17.38
N ARG A 248 -1.90 -8.09 -18.48
CA ARG A 248 -2.47 -7.59 -19.73
C ARG A 248 -3.53 -8.52 -20.31
N ASP A 249 -3.25 -9.83 -20.32
CA ASP A 249 -4.18 -10.85 -20.78
C ASP A 249 -5.41 -10.93 -19.88
N PHE A 250 -5.23 -10.88 -18.56
CA PHE A 250 -6.30 -10.81 -17.57
C PHE A 250 -7.20 -9.59 -17.78
N CYS A 251 -6.59 -8.41 -17.97
CA CYS A 251 -7.32 -7.18 -18.26
C CYS A 251 -8.08 -7.28 -19.59
N GLY A 252 -7.46 -7.84 -20.61
CA GLY A 252 -8.10 -8.06 -21.92
C GLY A 252 -9.34 -8.96 -21.85
N LEU A 253 -9.27 -10.02 -21.01
CA LEU A 253 -10.39 -10.93 -20.78
C LEU A 253 -11.59 -10.24 -20.12
N LEU A 254 -11.34 -9.34 -19.18
CA LEU A 254 -12.37 -8.69 -18.37
C LEU A 254 -12.75 -7.28 -18.83
N GLY A 255 -12.09 -6.76 -19.87
CA GLY A 255 -12.29 -5.39 -20.33
C GLY A 255 -11.77 -4.32 -19.34
N LEU A 256 -10.73 -4.63 -18.57
CA LEU A 256 -10.16 -3.73 -17.58
C LEU A 256 -8.98 -2.92 -18.17
N ASP A 257 -8.70 -1.75 -17.58
CA ASP A 257 -7.53 -0.95 -17.91
C ASP A 257 -6.53 -1.00 -16.75
N PRO A 258 -5.28 -1.50 -16.96
CA PRO A 258 -4.26 -1.57 -15.92
C PRO A 258 -3.95 -0.25 -15.23
N LEU A 259 -4.19 0.88 -15.90
CA LEU A 259 -3.97 2.21 -15.32
C LEU A 259 -4.88 2.51 -14.12
N TYR A 260 -6.05 1.88 -14.04
CA TYR A 260 -7.00 2.07 -12.94
C TYR A 260 -6.94 0.96 -11.89
N MET A 261 -6.15 -0.08 -12.13
CA MET A 261 -6.02 -1.19 -11.18
C MET A 261 -5.15 -0.82 -9.99
N GLY A 262 -5.62 -1.15 -8.79
CA GLY A 262 -4.89 -0.92 -7.56
C GLY A 262 -3.68 -1.84 -7.39
N ASN A 263 -2.69 -1.33 -6.68
CA ASN A 263 -1.46 -2.00 -6.29
C ASN A 263 -1.25 -1.76 -4.79
N GLU A 264 -0.48 -2.59 -4.13
CA GLU A 264 -0.24 -2.46 -2.68
C GLU A 264 1.26 -2.49 -2.33
N GLY A 265 2.10 -2.37 -3.36
CA GLY A 265 3.56 -2.34 -3.23
C GLY A 265 4.22 -1.57 -4.38
N LYS A 266 3.54 -0.54 -4.92
CA LYS A 266 4.08 0.30 -5.99
C LYS A 266 3.87 1.78 -5.69
N MET A 267 4.80 2.60 -6.19
CA MET A 267 4.73 4.06 -6.11
C MET A 267 5.11 4.73 -7.44
N ALA A 268 4.60 5.92 -7.62
CA ALA A 268 5.08 6.89 -8.60
C ALA A 268 5.99 7.90 -7.92
N VAL A 269 7.12 8.24 -8.57
CA VAL A 269 8.12 9.20 -8.07
C VAL A 269 8.35 10.25 -9.13
N MET A 270 8.37 11.53 -8.74
CA MET A 270 8.69 12.68 -9.58
C MET A 270 10.03 13.26 -9.15
N VAL A 271 10.97 13.27 -10.09
CA VAL A 271 12.34 13.78 -9.89
C VAL A 271 12.74 14.67 -11.06
N PRO A 272 13.67 15.62 -10.88
CA PRO A 272 14.29 16.34 -12.00
C PRO A 272 14.90 15.38 -13.02
N GLU A 273 14.91 15.75 -14.30
CA GLU A 273 15.49 14.93 -15.37
C GLU A 273 16.97 14.58 -15.11
N SER A 274 17.72 15.51 -14.47
CA SER A 274 19.11 15.27 -14.07
C SER A 274 19.32 14.10 -13.11
N ASP A 275 18.31 13.80 -12.29
CA ASP A 275 18.39 12.82 -11.21
C ASP A 275 17.70 11.49 -11.58
N ALA A 276 17.02 11.45 -12.75
CA ALA A 276 16.16 10.34 -13.15
C ALA A 276 16.91 9.00 -13.26
N ASP A 277 18.10 8.98 -13.85
CA ASP A 277 18.89 7.76 -14.03
C ASP A 277 19.35 7.20 -12.67
N GLU A 278 19.79 8.06 -11.76
CA GLU A 278 20.22 7.64 -10.42
C GLU A 278 19.01 7.19 -9.57
N ALA A 279 17.89 7.92 -9.61
CA ALA A 279 16.67 7.51 -8.94
C ALA A 279 16.20 6.13 -9.41
N LEU A 280 16.16 5.91 -10.73
CA LEU A 280 15.79 4.63 -11.33
C LEU A 280 16.74 3.51 -10.91
N ARG A 281 18.05 3.78 -10.89
CA ARG A 281 19.06 2.81 -10.44
C ARG A 281 18.85 2.41 -8.97
N LEU A 282 18.61 3.37 -8.09
CA LEU A 282 18.37 3.14 -6.67
C LEU A 282 17.09 2.31 -6.43
N ILE A 283 16.00 2.65 -7.12
CA ILE A 283 14.75 1.91 -7.04
C ILE A 283 14.95 0.47 -7.52
N ARG A 284 15.59 0.26 -8.66
CA ARG A 284 15.84 -1.08 -9.24
C ARG A 284 16.74 -1.95 -8.38
N ALA A 285 17.61 -1.36 -7.58
CA ALA A 285 18.49 -2.10 -6.66
C ALA A 285 17.75 -2.62 -5.42
N SER A 286 16.55 -2.11 -5.11
CA SER A 286 15.75 -2.54 -3.97
C SER A 286 14.97 -3.83 -4.27
N ALA A 287 14.56 -4.54 -3.20
CA ALA A 287 13.92 -5.86 -3.28
C ALA A 287 12.69 -5.90 -4.20
N TYR A 288 11.90 -4.82 -4.28
CA TYR A 288 10.63 -4.77 -5.03
C TYR A 288 10.67 -3.84 -6.25
N GLY A 289 11.85 -3.34 -6.61
CA GLY A 289 12.03 -2.32 -7.65
C GLY A 289 12.53 -2.82 -9.00
N ALA A 290 12.78 -4.12 -9.19
CA ALA A 290 13.44 -4.68 -10.36
C ALA A 290 12.82 -4.28 -11.71
N HIS A 291 11.52 -4.03 -11.74
CA HIS A 291 10.76 -3.63 -12.94
C HIS A 291 10.44 -2.13 -13.00
N ALA A 292 11.14 -1.31 -12.20
CA ALA A 292 10.96 0.13 -12.24
C ALA A 292 11.27 0.71 -13.63
N ALA A 293 10.49 1.69 -14.05
CA ALA A 293 10.58 2.28 -15.37
C ALA A 293 10.27 3.78 -15.36
N VAL A 294 10.94 4.53 -16.23
CA VAL A 294 10.50 5.88 -16.60
C VAL A 294 9.31 5.75 -17.53
N VAL A 295 8.18 6.35 -17.17
CA VAL A 295 6.92 6.19 -17.90
C VAL A 295 6.42 7.49 -18.54
N GLY A 296 6.98 8.62 -18.16
CA GLY A 296 6.51 9.92 -18.66
C GLY A 296 7.26 11.09 -18.08
N ARG A 297 6.71 12.27 -18.31
CA ARG A 297 7.24 13.55 -17.83
C ARG A 297 6.14 14.50 -17.41
N VAL A 298 6.51 15.49 -16.64
CA VAL A 298 5.66 16.62 -16.26
C VAL A 298 6.00 17.81 -17.17
N CYS A 299 4.97 18.45 -17.72
CA CYS A 299 5.10 19.56 -18.66
C CYS A 299 4.32 20.79 -18.18
N ALA A 300 4.77 21.96 -18.57
CA ALA A 300 3.93 23.16 -18.57
C ALA A 300 2.90 22.99 -19.71
N GLY A 301 1.62 22.98 -19.37
CA GLY A 301 0.53 22.76 -20.32
C GLY A 301 -0.81 23.10 -19.72
N GLU A 302 -1.86 22.39 -20.10
CA GLU A 302 -3.20 22.56 -19.52
C GLU A 302 -3.20 22.12 -18.05
N PRO A 303 -3.58 22.98 -17.09
CA PRO A 303 -3.58 22.64 -15.67
C PRO A 303 -4.41 21.39 -15.35
N GLY A 304 -3.81 20.45 -14.64
CA GLY A 304 -4.48 19.25 -14.17
C GLY A 304 -4.74 18.19 -15.26
N GLN A 305 -4.12 18.30 -16.43
CA GLN A 305 -4.28 17.32 -17.51
C GLN A 305 -3.33 16.13 -17.33
N VAL A 306 -3.84 14.92 -17.57
CA VAL A 306 -3.02 13.70 -17.71
C VAL A 306 -3.29 13.09 -19.08
N VAL A 307 -2.24 12.89 -19.87
CA VAL A 307 -2.33 12.39 -21.24
C VAL A 307 -1.47 11.15 -21.41
N VAL A 308 -2.00 10.13 -22.04
CA VAL A 308 -1.25 8.94 -22.46
C VAL A 308 -1.08 8.95 -23.97
N GLU A 309 0.16 8.96 -24.44
CA GLU A 309 0.49 8.64 -25.82
C GLU A 309 0.37 7.13 -26.01
N THR A 310 -0.56 6.71 -26.88
CA THR A 310 -0.82 5.31 -27.13
C THR A 310 0.24 4.67 -28.03
N ALA A 311 0.38 3.35 -27.97
CA ALA A 311 1.34 2.59 -28.79
C ALA A 311 1.15 2.77 -30.30
N VAL A 312 -0.04 3.20 -30.74
CA VAL A 312 -0.38 3.48 -32.14
C VAL A 312 -0.27 4.96 -32.50
N GLY A 313 0.29 5.81 -31.62
CA GLY A 313 0.52 7.24 -31.87
C GLY A 313 -0.68 8.15 -31.62
N GLY A 314 -1.76 7.64 -31.04
CA GLY A 314 -2.88 8.45 -30.55
C GLY A 314 -2.60 9.07 -29.19
N ARG A 315 -3.44 10.03 -28.78
CA ARG A 315 -3.41 10.63 -27.44
C ARG A 315 -4.73 10.40 -26.73
N ARG A 316 -4.68 9.94 -25.48
CA ARG A 316 -5.84 9.67 -24.64
C ARG A 316 -5.73 10.48 -23.35
N ASN A 317 -6.75 11.27 -23.04
CA ASN A 317 -6.83 11.92 -21.73
C ASN A 317 -7.24 10.90 -20.68
N ILE A 318 -6.62 11.01 -19.51
CA ILE A 318 -6.91 10.21 -18.32
C ILE A 318 -7.63 11.09 -17.31
N ASP A 319 -8.67 10.57 -16.69
CA ASP A 319 -9.43 11.22 -15.63
C ASP A 319 -9.54 10.27 -14.42
N VAL A 320 -10.01 10.77 -13.30
CA VAL A 320 -10.33 9.92 -12.14
C VAL A 320 -11.38 8.88 -12.52
N LEU A 321 -11.30 7.71 -11.90
CA LEU A 321 -12.33 6.69 -12.07
C LEU A 321 -13.68 7.23 -11.58
N ARG A 322 -14.69 7.24 -12.46
CA ARG A 322 -16.04 7.66 -12.13
C ARG A 322 -16.95 6.46 -11.97
N GLY A 323 -17.59 6.34 -10.80
CA GLY A 323 -18.50 5.23 -10.51
C GLY A 323 -17.77 3.91 -10.18
N GLU A 324 -18.49 2.80 -10.30
CA GLU A 324 -17.99 1.45 -10.01
C GLU A 324 -17.39 0.80 -11.27
N GLY A 325 -16.50 1.50 -11.97
CA GLY A 325 -15.89 1.02 -13.22
C GLY A 325 -15.01 -0.23 -13.09
N LEU A 326 -14.64 -0.58 -11.86
CA LEU A 326 -13.92 -1.80 -11.51
C LEU A 326 -14.63 -2.53 -10.37
N PRO A 327 -14.65 -3.87 -10.36
CA PRO A 327 -15.09 -4.61 -9.20
C PRO A 327 -14.28 -4.18 -7.97
N ARG A 328 -14.97 -3.84 -6.88
CA ARG A 328 -14.34 -3.41 -5.65
C ARG A 328 -13.55 -4.57 -5.03
N ILE A 329 -12.27 -4.36 -4.71
CA ILE A 329 -11.40 -5.39 -4.13
C ILE A 329 -11.21 -5.22 -2.62
N CYS A 330 -11.50 -4.05 -2.08
CA CYS A 330 -11.42 -3.72 -0.65
C CYS A 330 -12.50 -2.70 -0.26
#